data_9e987d3aa15a18ea83cb0bfafcfff742
#
_entry.id   9e987d3aa15a18ea83cb0bfafcfff742
#
_cell.length_a   1.000
_cell.length_b   1.000
_cell.length_c   1.000
_cell.angle_alpha   90.00
_cell.angle_beta   90.00
_cell.angle_gamma   90.00
#
_symmetry.space_group_name_H-M   'P 1'
#
loop_
_entity.id
_entity.type
_entity.pdbx_description
1 polymer ?
#
loop_
_entity_poly.entity_id
_entity_poly.type
_entity_poly.pdbx_seq_one_letter_code
_entity_poly.pdbx_strand_id
1 'polypeptide(L)'
;MIQDFLQYDFLRNSLYAGILIGLVAPLIGVFVVIRRLSLIADALSHVTLSGIAASLLLEKTIFTGGFLNPLYMGMIFSIGGALLIEKLRTVYKHYQELAIPIILSAGMGVGVIFISLANGFNTDLFSYLFGSVSAVTSTDLIIIGIVAIVVVATIILLYKELFLLSFDEEYAVSTGLRAKWIHFIFIILVALVIAVSMRVVGVLLVSSLMTLPVAASIRIAKGFKQTIFFSILFGEIAVIGGMFASYQLNLAPGGTIVMIAVLILIGAILWKKKKTA
;
A
#
# COMPACT_ATOMS: atom_id res chain seq x y z
N MET A 1 17.97 -22.37 -0.68
CA MET A 1 17.14 -21.21 -1.05
C MET A 1 15.74 -21.22 -0.38
N ILE A 2 14.79 -22.09 -0.78
CA ILE A 2 13.50 -22.19 -0.06
C ILE A 2 13.73 -22.62 1.39
N GLN A 3 14.69 -23.47 1.65
CA GLN A 3 15.08 -23.87 3.01
C GLN A 3 15.58 -22.69 3.85
N ASP A 4 16.33 -21.75 3.28
CA ASP A 4 16.84 -20.59 4.00
C ASP A 4 15.68 -19.68 4.46
N PHE A 5 14.66 -19.47 3.60
CA PHE A 5 13.45 -18.71 3.95
C PHE A 5 12.59 -19.37 5.04
N LEU A 6 12.71 -20.67 5.22
CA LEU A 6 12.01 -21.40 6.29
C LEU A 6 12.85 -21.54 7.56
N GLN A 7 14.18 -21.53 7.43
CA GLN A 7 15.10 -21.76 8.53
C GLN A 7 15.40 -20.49 9.34
N TYR A 8 15.52 -19.34 8.68
CA TYR A 8 15.79 -18.06 9.36
C TYR A 8 14.50 -17.31 9.68
N ASP A 9 14.26 -16.98 10.96
CA ASP A 9 13.03 -16.34 11.43
C ASP A 9 12.72 -15.02 10.71
N PHE A 10 13.74 -14.18 10.47
CA PHE A 10 13.54 -12.91 9.78
C PHE A 10 13.11 -13.06 8.32
N LEU A 11 13.65 -14.05 7.60
CA LEU A 11 13.25 -14.36 6.22
C LEU A 11 11.83 -14.94 6.16
N ARG A 12 11.51 -15.82 7.11
CA ARG A 12 10.19 -16.42 7.24
C ARG A 12 9.13 -15.35 7.52
N ASN A 13 9.40 -14.45 8.47
CA ASN A 13 8.50 -13.34 8.78
C ASN A 13 8.27 -12.43 7.56
N SER A 14 9.32 -12.10 6.81
CA SER A 14 9.23 -11.30 5.61
C SER A 14 8.44 -12.00 4.50
N LEU A 15 8.60 -13.30 4.31
CA LEU A 15 7.83 -14.07 3.35
C LEU A 15 6.34 -14.06 3.68
N TYR A 16 5.98 -14.32 4.94
CA TYR A 16 4.58 -14.29 5.38
C TYR A 16 3.99 -12.88 5.27
N ALA A 17 4.74 -11.86 5.68
CA ALA A 17 4.34 -10.47 5.49
C ALA A 17 4.15 -10.12 4.01
N GLY A 18 5.08 -10.57 3.16
CA GLY A 18 5.00 -10.39 1.72
C GLY A 18 3.74 -11.00 1.11
N ILE A 19 3.41 -12.25 1.47
CA ILE A 19 2.18 -12.93 1.03
C ILE A 19 0.94 -12.14 1.49
N LEU A 20 0.87 -11.73 2.74
CA LEU A 20 -0.27 -10.94 3.24
C LEU A 20 -0.42 -9.60 2.48
N ILE A 21 0.69 -8.92 2.21
CA ILE A 21 0.70 -7.66 1.47
C ILE A 21 0.38 -7.88 -0.01
N GLY A 22 0.94 -8.95 -0.62
CA GLY A 22 0.66 -9.36 -2.00
C GLY A 22 -0.83 -9.67 -2.25
N LEU A 23 -1.54 -10.06 -1.20
CA LEU A 23 -2.99 -10.26 -1.22
C LEU A 23 -3.74 -8.95 -1.04
N VAL A 24 -3.46 -8.18 0.05
CA VAL A 24 -4.31 -7.04 0.43
C VAL A 24 -4.07 -5.78 -0.40
N ALA A 25 -2.82 -5.52 -0.84
CA ALA A 25 -2.52 -4.31 -1.59
C ALA A 25 -3.17 -4.32 -2.99
N PRO A 26 -3.07 -5.39 -3.81
CA PRO A 26 -3.82 -5.46 -5.07
C PRO A 26 -5.33 -5.57 -4.88
N LEU A 27 -5.81 -6.21 -3.81
CA LEU A 27 -7.23 -6.30 -3.50
C LEU A 27 -7.86 -4.91 -3.29
N ILE A 28 -7.26 -4.07 -2.45
CA ILE A 28 -7.68 -2.66 -2.29
C ILE A 28 -7.40 -1.87 -3.58
N GLY A 29 -6.27 -2.14 -4.23
CA GLY A 29 -5.86 -1.51 -5.47
C GLY A 29 -6.92 -1.57 -6.57
N VAL A 30 -7.69 -2.67 -6.69
CA VAL A 30 -8.79 -2.77 -7.66
C VAL A 30 -9.81 -1.66 -7.46
N PHE A 31 -10.26 -1.43 -6.22
CA PHE A 31 -11.23 -0.38 -5.92
C PHE A 31 -10.62 1.03 -6.09
N VAL A 32 -9.36 1.22 -5.68
CA VAL A 32 -8.63 2.48 -5.84
C VAL A 32 -8.49 2.87 -7.32
N VAL A 33 -8.10 1.92 -8.18
CA VAL A 33 -7.91 2.16 -9.61
C VAL A 33 -9.23 2.43 -10.32
N ILE A 34 -10.27 1.63 -10.05
CA ILE A 34 -11.60 1.80 -10.68
C ILE A 34 -12.24 3.13 -10.28
N ARG A 35 -12.05 3.55 -9.04
CA ARG A 35 -12.51 4.86 -8.52
C ARG A 35 -11.60 6.03 -8.94
N ARG A 36 -10.56 5.79 -9.75
CA ARG A 36 -9.59 6.80 -10.21
C ARG A 36 -8.87 7.54 -9.07
N LEU A 37 -8.63 6.85 -7.97
CA LEU A 37 -7.97 7.37 -6.77
C LEU A 37 -6.50 6.93 -6.66
N SER A 38 -5.85 6.51 -7.76
CA SER A 38 -4.52 5.89 -7.73
C SER A 38 -3.44 6.77 -7.07
N LEU A 39 -3.53 8.10 -7.22
CA LEU A 39 -2.59 9.03 -6.61
C LEU A 39 -2.71 9.13 -5.08
N ILE A 40 -3.82 8.64 -4.50
CA ILE A 40 -3.99 8.66 -3.04
C ILE A 40 -2.96 7.76 -2.34
N ALA A 41 -2.57 6.67 -3.02
CA ALA A 41 -1.56 5.76 -2.50
C ALA A 41 -0.19 6.44 -2.37
N ASP A 42 0.21 7.25 -3.36
CA ASP A 42 1.44 8.03 -3.29
C ASP A 42 1.40 9.08 -2.17
N ALA A 43 0.32 9.85 -2.09
CA ALA A 43 0.17 10.88 -1.06
C ALA A 43 0.25 10.27 0.35
N LEU A 44 -0.50 9.21 0.60
CA LEU A 44 -0.49 8.54 1.90
C LEU A 44 0.84 7.86 2.21
N SER A 45 1.56 7.34 1.21
CA SER A 45 2.89 6.78 1.40
C SER A 45 3.87 7.82 1.95
N HIS A 46 3.90 9.02 1.40
CA HIS A 46 4.76 10.10 1.89
C HIS A 46 4.33 10.64 3.25
N VAL A 47 3.03 10.72 3.53
CA VAL A 47 2.52 11.09 4.87
C VAL A 47 2.90 10.03 5.90
N THR A 48 2.81 8.75 5.54
CA THR A 48 3.23 7.64 6.43
C THR A 48 4.73 7.70 6.72
N LEU A 49 5.56 8.00 5.69
CA LEU A 49 7.00 8.21 5.89
C LEU A 49 7.27 9.34 6.89
N SER A 50 6.49 10.42 6.82
CA SER A 50 6.62 11.52 7.80
C SER A 50 6.31 11.06 9.22
N GLY A 51 5.33 10.18 9.40
CA GLY A 51 5.02 9.57 10.69
C GLY A 51 6.15 8.67 11.21
N ILE A 52 6.75 7.87 10.31
CA ILE A 52 7.93 7.06 10.64
C ILE A 52 9.11 7.95 11.03
N ALA A 53 9.38 9.00 10.27
CA ALA A 53 10.44 9.97 10.58
C ALA A 53 10.19 10.68 11.91
N ALA A 54 8.94 11.03 12.22
CA ALA A 54 8.55 11.57 13.52
C ALA A 54 8.84 10.61 14.66
N SER A 55 8.55 9.31 14.49
CA SER A 55 8.85 8.29 15.49
C SER A 55 10.34 8.20 15.77
N LEU A 56 11.17 8.15 14.73
CA LEU A 56 12.63 8.09 14.85
C LEU A 56 13.20 9.37 15.51
N LEU A 57 12.62 10.53 15.22
CA LEU A 57 12.97 11.77 15.89
C LEU A 57 12.61 11.75 17.39
N LEU A 58 11.42 11.30 17.75
CA LEU A 58 10.97 11.19 19.14
C LEU A 58 11.79 10.19 19.95
N GLU A 59 12.15 9.06 19.35
CA GLU A 59 13.02 8.07 19.97
C GLU A 59 14.39 8.65 20.32
N LYS A 60 14.92 9.50 19.44
CA LYS A 60 16.21 10.14 19.63
C LYS A 60 16.18 11.27 20.68
N THR A 61 15.06 12.01 20.77
CA THR A 61 14.99 13.24 21.57
C THR A 61 14.35 13.04 22.95
N ILE A 62 13.37 12.18 23.07
CA ILE A 62 12.51 12.06 24.26
C ILE A 62 12.56 10.65 24.86
N PHE A 63 12.53 9.62 24.03
CA PHE A 63 12.40 8.22 24.46
C PHE A 63 13.65 7.41 24.11
N THR A 64 14.72 7.56 24.88
CA THR A 64 16.00 6.82 24.68
C THR A 64 15.90 5.33 25.03
N GLY A 65 14.83 4.63 24.68
CA GLY A 65 14.60 3.25 25.10
C GLY A 65 13.87 2.32 24.12
N GLY A 66 13.67 2.71 22.85
CA GLY A 66 13.08 1.80 21.85
C GLY A 66 11.59 1.46 22.07
N PHE A 67 10.84 2.33 22.74
CA PHE A 67 9.45 2.08 23.14
C PHE A 67 8.41 2.23 22.01
N LEU A 68 8.75 2.90 20.92
CA LEU A 68 7.79 3.21 19.86
C LEU A 68 8.17 2.48 18.58
N ASN A 69 7.40 1.44 18.21
CA ASN A 69 7.54 0.87 16.86
C ASN A 69 7.15 1.95 15.83
N PRO A 70 8.05 2.34 14.91
CA PRO A 70 7.81 3.37 13.90
C PRO A 70 6.56 3.11 13.03
N LEU A 71 6.15 1.85 12.91
CA LEU A 71 4.97 1.44 12.15
C LEU A 71 3.68 2.05 12.73
N TYR A 72 3.54 2.13 14.07
CA TYR A 72 2.34 2.72 14.70
C TYR A 72 2.21 4.20 14.37
N MET A 73 3.31 4.97 14.47
CA MET A 73 3.28 6.38 14.09
C MET A 73 3.01 6.57 12.60
N GLY A 74 3.59 5.70 11.76
CA GLY A 74 3.27 5.66 10.33
C GLY A 74 1.77 5.45 10.09
N MET A 75 1.13 4.49 10.77
CA MET A 75 -0.31 4.23 10.66
C MET A 75 -1.16 5.42 11.12
N ILE A 76 -0.81 6.05 12.24
CA ILE A 76 -1.51 7.24 12.76
C ILE A 76 -1.43 8.39 11.76
N PHE A 77 -0.25 8.67 11.22
CA PHE A 77 -0.06 9.72 10.22
C PHE A 77 -0.79 9.39 8.92
N SER A 78 -0.76 8.14 8.48
CA SER A 78 -1.48 7.68 7.27
C SER A 78 -2.99 7.89 7.40
N ILE A 79 -3.58 7.47 8.53
CA ILE A 79 -5.00 7.68 8.82
C ILE A 79 -5.30 9.18 8.91
N GLY A 80 -4.49 9.95 9.62
CA GLY A 80 -4.62 11.41 9.70
C GLY A 80 -4.59 12.08 8.31
N GLY A 81 -3.63 11.67 7.47
CA GLY A 81 -3.53 12.13 6.09
C GLY A 81 -4.75 11.78 5.24
N ALA A 82 -5.25 10.56 5.40
CA ALA A 82 -6.47 10.11 4.71
C ALA A 82 -7.69 10.96 5.10
N LEU A 83 -7.85 11.27 6.40
CA LEU A 83 -8.91 12.15 6.90
C LEU A 83 -8.75 13.59 6.40
N LEU A 84 -7.52 14.08 6.33
CA LEU A 84 -7.23 15.41 5.79
C LEU A 84 -7.53 15.51 4.30
N ILE A 85 -7.19 14.47 3.50
CA ILE A 85 -7.58 14.41 2.08
C ILE A 85 -9.11 14.52 1.96
N GLU A 86 -9.84 13.72 2.73
CA GLU A 86 -11.31 13.72 2.66
C GLU A 86 -11.90 15.07 3.08
N LYS A 87 -11.35 15.69 4.13
CA LYS A 87 -11.75 17.03 4.55
C LYS A 87 -11.47 18.08 3.47
N LEU A 88 -10.30 18.04 2.83
CA LEU A 88 -9.95 18.96 1.74
C LEU A 88 -10.86 18.78 0.52
N ARG A 89 -11.24 17.56 0.17
CA ARG A 89 -12.19 17.29 -0.91
C ARG A 89 -13.56 17.94 -0.65
N THR A 90 -13.98 18.05 0.61
CA THR A 90 -15.22 18.76 0.96
C THR A 90 -15.06 20.27 0.92
N VAL A 91 -13.88 20.81 1.17
CA VAL A 91 -13.55 22.23 1.05
C VAL A 91 -13.45 22.65 -0.42
N TYR A 92 -12.73 21.88 -1.23
CA TYR A 92 -12.52 22.13 -2.66
C TYR A 92 -13.56 21.39 -3.51
N LYS A 93 -14.86 21.66 -3.32
CA LYS A 93 -15.97 20.94 -3.97
C LYS A 93 -15.87 20.83 -5.49
N HIS A 94 -15.37 21.87 -6.16
CA HIS A 94 -15.23 21.92 -7.63
C HIS A 94 -13.85 21.49 -8.13
N TYR A 95 -12.88 21.28 -7.24
CA TYR A 95 -11.49 20.91 -7.53
C TYR A 95 -11.00 19.85 -6.56
N GLN A 96 -11.80 18.78 -6.39
CA GLN A 96 -11.52 17.73 -5.39
C GLN A 96 -10.19 17.03 -5.63
N GLU A 97 -9.72 17.00 -6.87
CA GLU A 97 -8.42 16.46 -7.26
C GLU A 97 -7.24 17.19 -6.62
N LEU A 98 -7.38 18.45 -6.22
CA LEU A 98 -6.31 19.21 -5.56
C LEU A 98 -6.00 18.70 -4.15
N ALA A 99 -6.93 18.02 -3.48
CA ALA A 99 -6.73 17.51 -2.13
C ALA A 99 -5.54 16.56 -2.03
N ILE A 100 -5.35 15.70 -3.02
CA ILE A 100 -4.29 14.70 -3.03
C ILE A 100 -2.90 15.34 -3.21
N PRO A 101 -2.63 16.18 -4.23
CA PRO A 101 -1.35 16.88 -4.36
C PRO A 101 -1.00 17.78 -3.18
N ILE A 102 -1.99 18.45 -2.57
CA ILE A 102 -1.77 19.29 -1.37
C ILE A 102 -1.23 18.45 -0.22
N ILE A 103 -1.89 17.32 0.09
CA ILE A 103 -1.46 16.43 1.19
C ILE A 103 -0.15 15.73 0.84
N LEU A 104 0.08 15.36 -0.42
CA LEU A 104 1.37 14.83 -0.87
C LEU A 104 2.51 15.81 -0.59
N SER A 105 2.36 17.06 -1.01
CA SER A 105 3.38 18.10 -0.80
C SER A 105 3.60 18.40 0.67
N ALA A 106 2.52 18.50 1.46
CA ALA A 106 2.61 18.69 2.90
C ALA A 106 3.29 17.51 3.59
N GLY A 107 2.94 16.28 3.22
CA GLY A 107 3.56 15.06 3.73
C GLY A 107 5.06 15.02 3.42
N MET A 108 5.45 15.28 2.18
CA MET A 108 6.86 15.33 1.80
C MET A 108 7.63 16.41 2.59
N GLY A 109 7.07 17.64 2.69
CA GLY A 109 7.70 18.74 3.42
C GLY A 109 7.91 18.42 4.89
N VAL A 110 6.89 17.94 5.58
CA VAL A 110 6.97 17.53 6.99
C VAL A 110 7.96 16.38 7.17
N GLY A 111 7.94 15.39 6.28
CA GLY A 111 8.87 14.26 6.32
C GLY A 111 10.32 14.70 6.21
N VAL A 112 10.63 15.57 5.25
CA VAL A 112 11.99 16.12 5.08
C VAL A 112 12.46 16.89 6.32
N ILE A 113 11.58 17.69 6.93
CA ILE A 113 11.88 18.42 8.17
C ILE A 113 12.22 17.43 9.31
N PHE A 114 11.41 16.41 9.54
CA PHE A 114 11.65 15.43 10.59
C PHE A 114 12.94 14.62 10.36
N ILE A 115 13.20 14.20 9.11
CA ILE A 115 14.43 13.51 8.73
C ILE A 115 15.65 14.41 9.00
N SER A 116 15.58 15.69 8.62
CA SER A 116 16.65 16.65 8.85
C SER A 116 16.93 16.85 10.35
N LEU A 117 15.90 16.99 11.17
CA LEU A 117 16.01 17.12 12.63
C LEU A 117 16.53 15.85 13.31
N ALA A 118 16.25 14.67 12.72
CA ALA A 118 16.76 13.39 13.20
C ALA A 118 18.24 13.12 12.81
N ASN A 119 18.98 14.09 12.25
CA ASN A 119 20.34 14.02 11.72
C ASN A 119 20.48 13.25 10.39
N GLY A 120 19.48 13.34 9.54
CA GLY A 120 19.52 12.81 8.18
C GLY A 120 19.13 11.34 8.07
N PHE A 121 19.45 10.76 6.92
CA PHE A 121 19.13 9.39 6.61
C PHE A 121 19.99 8.41 7.41
N ASN A 122 19.34 7.47 8.09
CA ASN A 122 19.97 6.32 8.73
C ASN A 122 19.54 5.01 8.03
N THR A 123 20.14 3.89 8.44
CA THR A 123 19.87 2.55 7.87
C THR A 123 18.39 2.16 7.96
N ASP A 124 17.72 2.59 9.03
CA ASP A 124 16.31 2.26 9.24
C ASP A 124 15.41 2.99 8.25
N LEU A 125 15.66 4.29 8.00
CA LEU A 125 14.94 5.05 6.98
C LEU A 125 15.13 4.48 5.58
N PHE A 126 16.35 4.05 5.23
CA PHE A 126 16.59 3.36 3.95
C PHE A 126 15.76 2.09 3.81
N SER A 127 15.62 1.31 4.90
CA SER A 127 14.78 0.12 4.91
C SER A 127 13.31 0.44 4.67
N TYR A 128 12.79 1.57 5.16
CA TYR A 128 11.43 2.00 4.88
C TYR A 128 11.26 2.59 3.49
N LEU A 129 12.28 3.23 2.91
CA LEU A 129 12.20 3.80 1.56
C LEU A 129 12.16 2.74 0.47
N PHE A 130 13.03 1.74 0.56
CA PHE A 130 13.24 0.73 -0.49
C PHE A 130 12.68 -0.65 -0.16
N GLY A 131 12.17 -0.83 1.07
CA GLY A 131 11.80 -2.13 1.61
C GLY A 131 13.03 -2.93 2.08
N SER A 132 12.79 -3.91 2.93
CA SER A 132 13.85 -4.81 3.40
C SER A 132 13.29 -6.19 3.73
N VAL A 133 13.91 -7.22 3.15
CA VAL A 133 13.58 -8.63 3.48
C VAL A 133 14.02 -8.99 4.90
N SER A 134 15.01 -8.28 5.44
CA SER A 134 15.59 -8.60 6.76
C SER A 134 15.01 -7.77 7.91
N ALA A 135 14.17 -6.76 7.62
CA ALA A 135 13.73 -5.80 8.63
C ALA A 135 12.40 -6.15 9.32
N VAL A 136 11.68 -7.20 8.85
CA VAL A 136 10.36 -7.55 9.38
C VAL A 136 10.48 -8.32 10.68
N THR A 137 10.06 -7.69 11.78
CA THR A 137 10.01 -8.33 13.09
C THR A 137 8.75 -9.19 13.27
N SER A 138 8.73 -10.07 14.27
CA SER A 138 7.53 -10.85 14.61
C SER A 138 6.36 -9.95 15.01
N THR A 139 6.64 -8.81 15.66
CA THR A 139 5.62 -7.81 16.01
C THR A 139 5.03 -7.18 14.76
N ASP A 140 5.86 -6.81 13.78
CA ASP A 140 5.39 -6.25 12.50
C ASP A 140 4.50 -7.26 11.76
N LEU A 141 4.89 -8.54 11.73
CA LEU A 141 4.09 -9.60 11.11
C LEU A 141 2.71 -9.73 11.75
N ILE A 142 2.60 -9.65 13.07
CA ILE A 142 1.31 -9.70 13.77
C ILE A 142 0.45 -8.50 13.37
N ILE A 143 1.02 -7.30 13.35
CA ILE A 143 0.30 -6.07 12.93
C ILE A 143 -0.19 -6.19 11.50
N ILE A 144 0.68 -6.62 10.57
CA ILE A 144 0.32 -6.85 9.16
C ILE A 144 -0.81 -7.89 9.06
N GLY A 145 -0.73 -8.98 9.82
CA GLY A 145 -1.75 -10.02 9.88
C GLY A 145 -3.11 -9.50 10.35
N ILE A 146 -3.14 -8.72 11.43
CA ILE A 146 -4.36 -8.11 11.95
C ILE A 146 -4.97 -7.17 10.90
N VAL A 147 -4.15 -6.29 10.30
CA VAL A 147 -4.62 -5.37 9.25
C VAL A 147 -5.14 -6.15 8.04
N ALA A 148 -4.44 -7.19 7.61
CA ALA A 148 -4.89 -8.03 6.49
C ALA A 148 -6.25 -8.67 6.76
N ILE A 149 -6.46 -9.23 7.95
CA ILE A 149 -7.74 -9.82 8.35
C ILE A 149 -8.85 -8.76 8.36
N VAL A 150 -8.60 -7.58 8.95
CA VAL A 150 -9.57 -6.48 9.01
C VAL A 150 -9.94 -6.02 7.60
N VAL A 151 -8.94 -5.84 6.72
CA VAL A 151 -9.16 -5.41 5.33
C VAL A 151 -9.99 -6.44 4.57
N VAL A 152 -9.57 -7.70 4.58
CA VAL A 152 -10.28 -8.77 3.85
C VAL A 152 -11.70 -8.95 4.38
N ALA A 153 -11.89 -8.98 5.71
CA ALA A 153 -13.21 -9.08 6.32
C ALA A 153 -14.11 -7.91 5.93
N THR A 154 -13.59 -6.67 6.00
CA THR A 154 -14.37 -5.47 5.64
C THR A 154 -14.73 -5.45 4.15
N ILE A 155 -13.80 -5.83 3.27
CA ILE A 155 -14.09 -5.90 1.82
C ILE A 155 -15.13 -6.99 1.53
N ILE A 156 -15.08 -8.15 2.18
CA ILE A 156 -16.06 -9.20 1.99
C ILE A 156 -17.45 -8.73 2.49
N LEU A 157 -17.51 -8.10 3.67
CA LEU A 157 -18.76 -7.62 4.25
C LEU A 157 -19.39 -6.49 3.44
N LEU A 158 -18.58 -5.55 2.96
CA LEU A 158 -19.00 -4.36 2.20
C LEU A 158 -18.80 -4.52 0.69
N TYR A 159 -18.66 -5.76 0.19
CA TYR A 159 -18.36 -6.00 -1.22
C TYR A 159 -19.38 -5.37 -2.17
N LYS A 160 -20.68 -5.54 -1.88
CA LYS A 160 -21.77 -5.05 -2.73
C LYS A 160 -21.81 -3.52 -2.76
N GLU A 161 -21.66 -2.92 -1.59
CA GLU A 161 -21.66 -1.47 -1.40
C GLU A 161 -20.43 -0.83 -2.05
N LEU A 162 -19.26 -1.39 -1.83
CA LEU A 162 -18.01 -0.92 -2.46
C LEU A 162 -18.04 -1.08 -3.98
N PHE A 163 -18.61 -2.19 -4.47
CA PHE A 163 -18.79 -2.40 -5.90
C PHE A 163 -19.70 -1.33 -6.49
N LEU A 164 -20.86 -1.10 -5.89
CA LEU A 164 -21.82 -0.10 -6.38
C LEU A 164 -21.22 1.30 -6.37
N LEU A 165 -20.59 1.71 -5.26
CA LEU A 165 -19.89 2.99 -5.14
C LEU A 165 -18.74 3.16 -6.12
N SER A 166 -18.14 2.08 -6.62
CA SER A 166 -17.03 2.15 -7.55
C SER A 166 -17.46 2.41 -8.99
N PHE A 167 -18.70 2.07 -9.34
CA PHE A 167 -19.24 2.24 -10.69
C PHE A 167 -20.22 3.40 -10.81
N ASP A 168 -21.06 3.61 -9.80
CA ASP A 168 -22.08 4.68 -9.82
C ASP A 168 -22.38 5.17 -8.39
N GLU A 169 -21.73 6.27 -8.00
CA GLU A 169 -21.92 6.87 -6.67
C GLU A 169 -23.29 7.53 -6.55
N GLU A 170 -23.83 8.15 -7.61
CA GLU A 170 -25.14 8.80 -7.58
C GLU A 170 -26.25 7.78 -7.42
N TYR A 171 -26.16 6.66 -8.13
CA TYR A 171 -27.11 5.55 -7.97
C TYR A 171 -26.98 4.92 -6.56
N ALA A 172 -25.78 4.73 -6.03
CA ALA A 172 -25.59 4.23 -4.69
C ALA A 172 -26.25 5.11 -3.63
N VAL A 173 -26.15 6.42 -3.75
CA VAL A 173 -26.81 7.38 -2.86
C VAL A 173 -28.34 7.31 -3.02
N SER A 174 -28.87 7.21 -4.24
CA SER A 174 -30.31 7.15 -4.51
C SER A 174 -30.96 5.89 -3.96
N THR A 175 -30.21 4.78 -3.84
CA THR A 175 -30.68 3.53 -3.21
C THR A 175 -30.66 3.56 -1.67
N GLY A 176 -30.30 4.70 -1.06
CA GLY A 176 -30.28 4.86 0.40
C GLY A 176 -28.99 4.38 1.07
N LEU A 177 -27.94 4.03 0.31
CA LEU A 177 -26.65 3.68 0.88
C LEU A 177 -25.99 4.89 1.56
N ARG A 178 -25.40 4.66 2.73
CA ARG A 178 -24.62 5.67 3.45
C ARG A 178 -23.22 5.81 2.80
N ALA A 179 -23.19 6.29 1.54
CA ALA A 179 -21.99 6.39 0.72
C ALA A 179 -20.79 7.03 1.44
N LYS A 180 -21.04 8.13 2.20
CA LYS A 180 -19.99 8.82 2.97
C LYS A 180 -19.31 7.94 4.01
N TRP A 181 -20.07 7.10 4.73
CA TRP A 181 -19.51 6.20 5.74
C TRP A 181 -18.71 5.07 5.12
N ILE A 182 -19.21 4.49 4.03
CA ILE A 182 -18.52 3.41 3.33
C ILE A 182 -17.23 3.94 2.69
N HIS A 183 -17.28 5.14 2.11
CA HIS A 183 -16.10 5.81 1.59
C HIS A 183 -15.07 6.11 2.68
N PHE A 184 -15.52 6.61 3.84
CA PHE A 184 -14.67 6.87 5.01
C PHE A 184 -13.95 5.59 5.49
N ILE A 185 -14.70 4.49 5.65
CA ILE A 185 -14.10 3.19 6.02
C ILE A 185 -13.08 2.75 4.97
N PHE A 186 -13.42 2.87 3.68
CA PHE A 186 -12.54 2.48 2.59
C PHE A 186 -11.23 3.26 2.59
N ILE A 187 -11.26 4.58 2.79
CA ILE A 187 -10.05 5.42 2.85
C ILE A 187 -9.16 5.05 4.04
N ILE A 188 -9.73 4.72 5.19
CA ILE A 188 -8.97 4.22 6.34
C ILE A 188 -8.30 2.88 6.01
N LEU A 189 -9.01 1.96 5.34
CA LEU A 189 -8.40 0.69 4.92
C LEU A 189 -7.24 0.91 3.95
N VAL A 190 -7.39 1.82 2.99
CA VAL A 190 -6.29 2.21 2.08
C VAL A 190 -5.09 2.70 2.88
N ALA A 191 -5.30 3.61 3.84
CA ALA A 191 -4.24 4.16 4.68
C ALA A 191 -3.51 3.08 5.50
N LEU A 192 -4.25 2.14 6.07
CA LEU A 192 -3.70 1.02 6.84
C LEU A 192 -2.86 0.10 5.96
N VAL A 193 -3.38 -0.29 4.79
CA VAL A 193 -2.63 -1.17 3.86
C VAL A 193 -1.35 -0.51 3.39
N ILE A 194 -1.38 0.79 3.07
CA ILE A 194 -0.19 1.54 2.67
C ILE A 194 0.83 1.51 3.81
N ALA A 195 0.43 1.83 5.03
CA ALA A 195 1.34 1.90 6.17
C ALA A 195 2.03 0.55 6.45
N VAL A 196 1.29 -0.56 6.44
CA VAL A 196 1.88 -1.88 6.72
C VAL A 196 2.72 -2.41 5.55
N SER A 197 2.40 -2.01 4.31
CA SER A 197 3.13 -2.45 3.12
C SER A 197 4.54 -1.86 3.02
N MET A 198 4.79 -0.72 3.67
CA MET A 198 6.08 -0.03 3.61
C MET A 198 7.25 -0.86 4.10
N ARG A 199 7.04 -1.72 5.09
CA ARG A 199 8.12 -2.52 5.69
C ARG A 199 8.74 -3.48 4.69
N VAL A 200 7.94 -4.06 3.81
CA VAL A 200 8.38 -5.07 2.83
C VAL A 200 8.74 -4.44 1.49
N VAL A 201 7.84 -3.59 0.96
CA VAL A 201 7.94 -3.05 -0.41
C VAL A 201 8.67 -1.70 -0.45
N GLY A 202 8.57 -0.93 0.64
CA GLY A 202 9.10 0.44 0.72
C GLY A 202 8.13 1.49 0.23
N VAL A 203 8.28 2.72 0.78
CA VAL A 203 7.44 3.90 0.49
C VAL A 203 7.32 4.19 -0.99
N LEU A 204 8.44 4.16 -1.71
CA LEU A 204 8.52 4.58 -3.11
C LEU A 204 7.76 3.64 -4.06
N LEU A 205 7.41 2.43 -3.60
CA LEU A 205 6.97 1.35 -4.48
C LEU A 205 5.63 0.74 -4.08
N VAL A 206 5.05 1.15 -2.94
CA VAL A 206 3.74 0.66 -2.46
C VAL A 206 2.62 0.98 -3.45
N SER A 207 2.58 2.21 -3.99
CA SER A 207 1.59 2.61 -4.98
C SER A 207 1.66 1.76 -6.26
N SER A 208 2.87 1.37 -6.66
CA SER A 208 3.10 0.49 -7.80
C SER A 208 2.50 -0.90 -7.58
N LEU A 209 2.67 -1.47 -6.37
CA LEU A 209 2.09 -2.78 -6.04
C LEU A 209 0.55 -2.73 -6.02
N MET A 210 -0.04 -1.60 -5.65
CA MET A 210 -1.50 -1.42 -5.68
C MET A 210 -2.04 -1.20 -7.09
N THR A 211 -1.24 -0.71 -8.05
CA THR A 211 -1.73 -0.29 -9.37
C THR A 211 -1.33 -1.23 -10.50
N LEU A 212 -0.07 -1.70 -10.56
CA LEU A 212 0.44 -2.51 -11.68
C LEU A 212 -0.26 -3.87 -11.84
N PRO A 213 -0.45 -4.67 -10.76
CA PRO A 213 -1.18 -5.93 -10.87
C PRO A 213 -2.63 -5.72 -11.34
N VAL A 214 -3.27 -4.64 -10.89
CA VAL A 214 -4.63 -4.27 -11.31
C VAL A 214 -4.65 -3.86 -12.77
N ALA A 215 -3.72 -3.03 -13.22
CA ALA A 215 -3.60 -2.62 -14.61
C ALA A 215 -3.39 -3.82 -15.54
N ALA A 216 -2.59 -4.81 -15.12
CA ALA A 216 -2.39 -6.06 -15.85
C ALA A 216 -3.69 -6.89 -15.89
N SER A 217 -4.40 -7.00 -14.77
CA SER A 217 -5.61 -7.80 -14.64
C SER A 217 -6.76 -7.25 -15.51
N ILE A 218 -6.95 -5.92 -15.56
CA ILE A 218 -7.98 -5.25 -16.41
C ILE A 218 -7.77 -5.59 -17.90
N ARG A 219 -6.55 -5.89 -18.32
CA ARG A 219 -6.29 -6.29 -19.72
C ARG A 219 -6.79 -7.68 -20.04
N ILE A 220 -6.83 -8.59 -19.07
CA ILE A 220 -7.13 -10.02 -19.28
C ILE A 220 -8.52 -10.40 -18.77
N ALA A 221 -8.97 -9.80 -17.68
CA ALA A 221 -10.23 -10.11 -17.03
C ALA A 221 -11.44 -9.70 -17.88
N LYS A 222 -12.52 -10.50 -17.78
CA LYS A 222 -13.80 -10.26 -18.45
C LYS A 222 -14.85 -9.61 -17.53
N GLY A 223 -14.52 -9.39 -16.25
CA GLY A 223 -15.43 -8.81 -15.28
C GLY A 223 -14.76 -8.55 -13.93
N PHE A 224 -15.46 -7.82 -13.06
CA PHE A 224 -14.91 -7.30 -11.80
C PHE A 224 -14.33 -8.38 -10.87
N LYS A 225 -15.05 -9.51 -10.67
CA LYS A 225 -14.55 -10.63 -9.84
C LYS A 225 -13.26 -11.23 -10.38
N GLN A 226 -13.16 -11.37 -11.71
CA GLN A 226 -11.94 -11.84 -12.35
C GLN A 226 -10.81 -10.82 -12.23
N THR A 227 -11.11 -9.52 -12.28
CA THR A 227 -10.12 -8.47 -12.04
C THR A 227 -9.53 -8.59 -10.64
N ILE A 228 -10.35 -8.78 -9.61
CA ILE A 228 -9.87 -9.01 -8.23
C ILE A 228 -8.96 -10.26 -8.18
N PHE A 229 -9.42 -11.38 -8.72
CA PHE A 229 -8.66 -12.63 -8.68
C PHE A 229 -7.29 -12.51 -9.36
N PHE A 230 -7.28 -11.99 -10.60
CA PHE A 230 -6.02 -11.82 -11.33
C PHE A 230 -5.12 -10.75 -10.70
N SER A 231 -5.67 -9.70 -10.10
CA SER A 231 -4.87 -8.69 -9.42
C SER A 231 -4.13 -9.29 -8.22
N ILE A 232 -4.80 -10.09 -7.41
CA ILE A 232 -4.19 -10.79 -6.28
C ILE A 232 -3.13 -11.78 -6.80
N LEU A 233 -3.48 -12.59 -7.80
CA LEU A 233 -2.54 -13.56 -8.37
C LEU A 233 -1.26 -12.90 -8.90
N PHE A 234 -1.38 -11.80 -9.65
CA PHE A 234 -0.25 -11.06 -10.17
C PHE A 234 0.54 -10.34 -9.07
N GLY A 235 -0.14 -9.85 -8.04
CA GLY A 235 0.48 -9.29 -6.85
C GLY A 235 1.32 -10.33 -6.10
N GLU A 236 0.78 -11.51 -5.86
CA GLU A 236 1.49 -12.61 -5.23
C GLU A 236 2.73 -13.05 -6.04
N ILE A 237 2.57 -13.23 -7.35
CA ILE A 237 3.70 -13.59 -8.22
C ILE A 237 4.78 -12.49 -8.18
N ALA A 238 4.40 -11.22 -8.19
CA ALA A 238 5.33 -10.10 -8.13
C ALA A 238 6.06 -10.05 -6.79
N VAL A 239 5.35 -10.19 -5.67
CA VAL A 239 5.94 -10.12 -4.32
C VAL A 239 6.83 -11.33 -4.06
N ILE A 240 6.34 -12.54 -4.24
CA ILE A 240 7.12 -13.76 -3.97
C ILE A 240 8.33 -13.82 -4.91
N GLY A 241 8.11 -13.64 -6.21
CA GLY A 241 9.20 -13.63 -7.20
C GLY A 241 10.23 -12.52 -6.94
N GLY A 242 9.74 -11.31 -6.59
CA GLY A 242 10.58 -10.16 -6.27
C GLY A 242 11.43 -10.35 -5.01
N MET A 243 10.87 -10.93 -3.96
CA MET A 243 11.62 -11.25 -2.73
C MET A 243 12.70 -12.30 -2.98
N PHE A 244 12.39 -13.35 -3.75
CA PHE A 244 13.40 -14.36 -4.11
C PHE A 244 14.50 -13.78 -5.00
N ALA A 245 14.15 -12.96 -6.00
CA ALA A 245 15.12 -12.30 -6.86
C ALA A 245 15.99 -11.31 -6.07
N SER A 246 15.40 -10.54 -5.17
CA SER A 246 16.11 -9.62 -4.26
C SER A 246 17.15 -10.34 -3.42
N TYR A 247 16.78 -11.45 -2.81
CA TYR A 247 17.68 -12.25 -1.97
C TYR A 247 18.86 -12.81 -2.75
N GLN A 248 18.63 -13.32 -3.98
CA GLN A 248 19.72 -13.89 -4.81
C GLN A 248 20.66 -12.85 -5.38
N LEU A 249 20.10 -11.72 -5.81
CA LEU A 249 20.85 -10.68 -6.52
C LEU A 249 21.37 -9.56 -5.61
N ASN A 250 21.10 -9.64 -4.29
CA ASN A 250 21.40 -8.59 -3.31
C ASN A 250 20.87 -7.20 -3.73
N LEU A 251 19.64 -7.17 -4.28
CA LEU A 251 18.96 -5.95 -4.70
C LEU A 251 17.90 -5.54 -3.70
N ALA A 252 17.47 -4.27 -3.75
CA ALA A 252 16.36 -3.79 -2.93
C ALA A 252 15.05 -4.53 -3.28
N PRO A 253 14.34 -5.13 -2.30
CA PRO A 253 13.17 -5.98 -2.55
C PRO A 253 12.03 -5.23 -3.24
N GLY A 254 11.76 -3.98 -2.84
CA GLY A 254 10.72 -3.19 -3.48
C GLY A 254 10.97 -2.99 -4.98
N GLY A 255 12.22 -2.69 -5.38
CA GLY A 255 12.58 -2.54 -6.79
C GLY A 255 12.37 -3.81 -7.61
N THR A 256 12.78 -4.98 -7.11
CA THR A 256 12.59 -6.26 -7.78
C THR A 256 11.12 -6.65 -7.89
N ILE A 257 10.32 -6.41 -6.84
CA ILE A 257 8.86 -6.65 -6.85
C ILE A 257 8.19 -5.82 -7.96
N VAL A 258 8.51 -4.53 -8.03
CA VAL A 258 7.91 -3.64 -9.04
C VAL A 258 8.36 -4.02 -10.45
N MET A 259 9.63 -4.37 -10.66
CA MET A 259 10.10 -4.81 -11.97
C MET A 259 9.38 -6.08 -12.45
N ILE A 260 9.12 -7.04 -11.57
CA ILE A 260 8.32 -8.23 -11.92
C ILE A 260 6.86 -7.83 -12.23
N ALA A 261 6.26 -6.93 -11.45
CA ALA A 261 4.92 -6.44 -11.73
C ALA A 261 4.82 -5.73 -13.10
N VAL A 262 5.84 -4.95 -13.48
CA VAL A 262 5.95 -4.34 -14.81
C VAL A 262 6.08 -5.40 -15.90
N LEU A 263 6.90 -6.43 -15.70
CA LEU A 263 7.01 -7.53 -16.68
C LEU A 263 5.69 -8.28 -16.85
N ILE A 264 4.94 -8.51 -15.78
CA ILE A 264 3.59 -9.11 -15.83
C ILE A 264 2.65 -8.20 -16.64
N LEU A 265 2.68 -6.88 -16.41
CA LEU A 265 1.86 -5.92 -17.15
C LEU A 265 2.20 -5.93 -18.65
N ILE A 266 3.48 -5.91 -19.01
CA ILE A 266 3.92 -6.00 -20.41
C ILE A 266 3.43 -7.30 -21.04
N GLY A 267 3.59 -8.44 -20.34
CA GLY A 267 3.09 -9.74 -20.77
C GLY A 267 1.57 -9.73 -21.01
N ALA A 268 0.79 -9.12 -20.11
CA ALA A 268 -0.65 -8.98 -20.23
C ALA A 268 -1.07 -8.14 -21.46
N ILE A 269 -0.35 -7.05 -21.73
CA ILE A 269 -0.58 -6.19 -22.90
C ILE A 269 -0.30 -6.95 -24.20
N LEU A 270 0.83 -7.63 -24.29
CA LEU A 270 1.23 -8.40 -25.48
C LEU A 270 0.26 -9.57 -25.74
N TRP A 271 -0.15 -10.26 -24.70
CA TRP A 271 -1.13 -11.35 -24.79
C TRP A 271 -2.46 -10.87 -25.39
N LYS A 272 -2.98 -9.73 -24.94
CA LYS A 272 -4.25 -9.20 -25.47
C LYS A 272 -4.11 -8.77 -26.93
N LYS A 273 -2.99 -8.13 -27.31
CA LYS A 273 -2.74 -7.72 -28.70
C LYS A 273 -2.76 -8.92 -29.65
N LYS A 274 -2.20 -10.06 -29.25
CA LYS A 274 -2.17 -11.30 -30.04
C LYS A 274 -3.56 -11.96 -30.21
N LYS A 275 -4.52 -11.69 -29.29
CA LYS A 275 -5.89 -12.21 -29.39
C LYS A 275 -6.83 -11.33 -30.21
N THR A 276 -6.47 -10.08 -30.45
CA THR A 276 -7.26 -9.09 -31.21
C THR A 276 -6.74 -8.88 -32.63
N ALA A 277 -5.57 -9.40 -32.95
CA ALA A 277 -5.02 -9.55 -34.32
C ALA A 277 -5.36 -10.93 -34.87
#